data_1603342d2356a0aae75a15e2a81c8c29
#
_entry.id   1603342d2356a0aae75a15e2a81c8c29
#
_cell.length_a   1.000
_cell.length_b   1.000
_cell.length_c   1.000
_cell.angle_alpha   90.00
_cell.angle_beta   90.00
_cell.angle_gamma   90.00
#
_symmetry.space_group_name_H-M   'P 1'
#
loop_
_entity.id
_entity.type
_entity.pdbx_description
1 polymer ?
#
loop_
_entity_poly.entity_id
_entity_poly.type
_entity_poly.pdbx_seq_one_letter_code
_entity_poly.pdbx_strand_id
1 'polypeptide(L)'
;IRFDPKTYYQKYSQVSGYYDSDYQGFELSGVQTNALKKLVEYVQSQQVEIVFVNMPLTQDYLDSVRMAYEQKFQEHMQQMESETGLIFIDLGLEWLQTYEYYSDPSHLNQYGAAAVAERLAEKQQIPWPSR
;
A
#
# COMPACT_ATOMS: atom_id res chain seq x y z
N ILE A 1 1.43 -20.54 4.32
CA ILE A 1 1.57 -20.63 2.85
C ILE A 1 2.62 -19.60 2.46
N ARG A 2 3.49 -19.98 1.52
CA ARG A 2 4.53 -19.13 0.98
C ARG A 2 4.29 -19.02 -0.53
N PHE A 3 4.36 -17.81 -1.05
CA PHE A 3 4.26 -17.56 -2.48
C PHE A 3 5.55 -18.02 -3.17
N ASP A 4 5.40 -18.90 -4.16
CA ASP A 4 6.45 -19.29 -5.09
C ASP A 4 5.87 -19.16 -6.50
N PRO A 5 6.33 -18.18 -7.30
CA PRO A 5 5.79 -17.95 -8.65
C PRO A 5 5.81 -19.19 -9.52
N LYS A 6 6.84 -20.04 -9.42
CA LYS A 6 6.99 -21.25 -10.27
C LYS A 6 5.87 -22.26 -10.04
N THR A 7 5.45 -22.44 -8.80
CA THR A 7 4.38 -23.39 -8.44
C THR A 7 3.01 -22.74 -8.42
N TYR A 8 2.92 -21.47 -8.07
CA TYR A 8 1.67 -20.73 -8.04
C TYR A 8 1.03 -20.64 -9.42
N TYR A 9 1.78 -20.19 -10.42
CA TYR A 9 1.26 -20.02 -11.78
C TYR A 9 1.06 -21.32 -12.58
N GLN A 10 1.36 -22.47 -12.01
CA GLN A 10 0.89 -23.75 -12.53
C GLN A 10 -0.60 -23.99 -12.27
N LYS A 11 -1.17 -23.32 -11.27
CA LYS A 11 -2.55 -23.49 -10.82
C LYS A 11 -3.41 -22.25 -11.02
N TYR A 12 -2.81 -21.08 -11.05
CA TYR A 12 -3.49 -19.80 -11.11
C TYR A 12 -2.99 -18.98 -12.29
N SER A 13 -3.87 -18.15 -12.85
CA SER A 13 -3.52 -17.22 -13.91
C SER A 13 -2.53 -16.17 -13.44
N GLN A 14 -1.70 -15.68 -14.34
CA GLN A 14 -0.87 -14.50 -14.05
C GLN A 14 -1.76 -13.28 -13.84
N VAL A 15 -1.31 -12.40 -12.97
CA VAL A 15 -2.01 -11.13 -12.67
C VAL A 15 -1.82 -10.12 -13.79
N SER A 16 -0.68 -10.19 -14.50
CA SER A 16 -0.33 -9.28 -15.59
C SER A 16 -1.44 -9.21 -16.67
N GLY A 17 -1.88 -7.99 -16.97
CA GLY A 17 -2.98 -7.71 -17.90
C GLY A 17 -4.38 -8.03 -17.36
N TYR A 18 -4.48 -8.71 -16.22
CA TYR A 18 -5.75 -9.04 -15.60
C TYR A 18 -6.29 -7.82 -14.85
N TYR A 19 -7.53 -7.45 -15.07
CA TYR A 19 -8.16 -6.25 -14.51
C TYR A 19 -7.57 -4.89 -14.94
N ASP A 20 -6.77 -4.82 -16.00
CA ASP A 20 -6.24 -3.54 -16.49
C ASP A 20 -7.35 -2.55 -16.87
N SER A 21 -8.50 -3.07 -17.33
CA SER A 21 -9.70 -2.26 -17.60
C SER A 21 -10.24 -1.53 -16.37
N ASP A 22 -10.02 -2.04 -15.16
CA ASP A 22 -10.50 -1.45 -13.93
C ASP A 22 -9.78 -0.13 -13.62
N TYR A 23 -8.57 0.04 -14.15
CA TYR A 23 -7.80 1.28 -14.03
C TYR A 23 -8.23 2.38 -14.99
N GLN A 24 -9.10 2.11 -15.99
CA GLN A 24 -9.57 3.13 -16.93
C GLN A 24 -10.36 4.26 -16.24
N GLY A 25 -11.02 3.96 -15.12
CA GLY A 25 -11.73 4.91 -14.28
C GLY A 25 -10.93 5.42 -13.09
N PHE A 26 -9.62 5.18 -13.05
CA PHE A 26 -8.79 5.58 -11.91
C PHE A 26 -8.68 7.11 -11.81
N GLU A 27 -9.25 7.66 -10.77
CA GLU A 27 -9.31 9.10 -10.51
C GLU A 27 -8.88 9.40 -9.07
N LEU A 28 -7.81 10.21 -8.94
CA LEU A 28 -7.25 10.61 -7.64
C LEU A 28 -7.86 11.89 -7.07
N SER A 29 -8.70 12.60 -7.84
CA SER A 29 -9.34 13.85 -7.42
C SER A 29 -10.83 13.72 -7.11
N GLY A 30 -11.35 12.50 -7.09
CA GLY A 30 -12.78 12.22 -6.99
C GLY A 30 -13.36 12.19 -5.58
N VAL A 31 -14.51 11.54 -5.46
CA VAL A 31 -15.29 11.42 -4.21
C VAL A 31 -14.48 10.76 -3.09
N GLN A 32 -13.64 9.76 -3.43
CA GLN A 32 -12.85 9.03 -2.45
C GLN A 32 -11.77 9.92 -1.80
N THR A 33 -11.09 10.74 -2.59
CA THR A 33 -10.11 11.70 -2.07
C THR A 33 -10.76 12.72 -1.16
N ASN A 34 -11.93 13.24 -1.53
CA ASN A 34 -12.68 14.17 -0.69
C ASN A 34 -13.16 13.50 0.61
N ALA A 35 -13.56 12.23 0.56
CA ALA A 35 -13.94 11.47 1.74
C ALA A 35 -12.73 11.25 2.68
N LEU A 36 -11.56 10.94 2.12
CA LEU A 36 -10.32 10.81 2.90
C LEU A 36 -9.96 12.14 3.59
N LYS A 37 -10.01 13.28 2.87
CA LYS A 37 -9.75 14.61 3.48
C LYS A 37 -10.67 14.88 4.65
N LYS A 38 -11.97 14.64 4.50
CA LYS A 38 -12.95 14.80 5.59
C LYS A 38 -12.70 13.86 6.77
N LEU A 39 -12.28 12.62 6.49
CA LEU A 39 -11.92 11.68 7.54
C LEU A 39 -10.72 12.18 8.32
N VAL A 40 -9.68 12.66 7.64
CA VAL A 40 -8.48 13.21 8.28
C VAL A 40 -8.84 14.41 9.15
N GLU A 41 -9.60 15.38 8.62
CA GLU A 41 -10.08 16.55 9.37
C GLU A 41 -10.86 16.14 10.62
N TYR A 42 -11.78 15.19 10.49
CA TYR A 42 -12.57 14.70 11.61
C TYR A 42 -11.72 14.05 12.69
N VAL A 43 -10.84 13.13 12.31
CA VAL A 43 -9.98 12.39 13.25
C VAL A 43 -9.04 13.35 13.99
N GLN A 44 -8.43 14.29 13.26
CA GLN A 44 -7.56 15.31 13.85
C GLN A 44 -8.33 16.26 14.79
N SER A 45 -9.60 16.57 14.50
CA SER A 45 -10.45 17.35 15.41
C SER A 45 -10.69 16.64 16.76
N GLN A 46 -10.54 15.33 16.80
CA GLN A 46 -10.59 14.51 18.01
C GLN A 46 -9.22 14.36 18.70
N GLN A 47 -8.20 15.08 18.24
CA GLN A 47 -6.81 14.96 18.72
C GLN A 47 -6.21 13.55 18.54
N VAL A 48 -6.61 12.84 17.49
CA VAL A 48 -6.11 11.52 17.11
C VAL A 48 -5.28 11.67 15.86
N GLU A 49 -4.09 11.10 15.87
CA GLU A 49 -3.23 11.02 14.69
C GLU A 49 -3.71 9.89 13.76
N ILE A 50 -3.66 10.15 12.45
CA ILE A 50 -3.98 9.16 11.44
C ILE A 50 -2.71 8.81 10.65
N VAL A 51 -2.43 7.52 10.56
CA VAL A 51 -1.32 6.98 9.76
C VAL A 51 -1.91 6.15 8.63
N PHE A 52 -1.59 6.53 7.40
CA PHE A 52 -1.95 5.78 6.21
C PHE A 52 -0.74 4.97 5.75
N VAL A 53 -0.88 3.66 5.64
CA VAL A 53 0.21 2.77 5.23
C VAL A 53 -0.11 2.17 3.87
N ASN A 54 0.75 2.41 2.88
CA ASN A 54 0.73 1.68 1.62
C ASN A 54 1.43 0.34 1.81
N MET A 55 0.68 -0.75 1.66
CA MET A 55 1.17 -2.09 1.94
C MET A 55 2.04 -2.63 0.80
N PRO A 56 3.08 -3.43 1.09
CA PRO A 56 3.98 -3.95 0.08
C PRO A 56 3.30 -4.95 -0.86
N LEU A 57 3.73 -4.89 -2.13
CA LEU A 57 3.26 -5.74 -3.22
C LEU A 57 4.46 -6.44 -3.89
N THR A 58 4.20 -7.55 -4.58
CA THR A 58 5.26 -8.20 -5.37
C THR A 58 5.40 -7.56 -6.74
N GLN A 59 6.57 -7.75 -7.37
CA GLN A 59 6.77 -7.40 -8.79
C GLN A 59 5.84 -8.18 -9.73
N ASP A 60 5.37 -9.36 -9.32
CA ASP A 60 4.42 -10.16 -10.10
C ASP A 60 3.02 -9.54 -10.13
N TYR A 61 2.66 -8.78 -9.10
CA TYR A 61 1.44 -7.98 -9.08
C TYR A 61 1.61 -6.64 -9.80
N LEU A 62 2.73 -5.97 -9.57
CA LEU A 62 3.05 -4.66 -10.12
C LEU A 62 3.66 -4.78 -11.53
N ASP A 63 2.84 -5.17 -12.50
CA ASP A 63 3.20 -5.06 -13.91
C ASP A 63 3.35 -3.60 -14.36
N SER A 64 3.71 -3.36 -15.62
CA SER A 64 3.96 -2.00 -16.12
C SER A 64 2.75 -1.05 -15.98
N VAL A 65 1.52 -1.59 -16.09
CA VAL A 65 0.29 -0.80 -15.96
C VAL A 65 0.09 -0.42 -14.50
N ARG A 66 0.12 -1.40 -13.58
CA ARG A 66 -0.07 -1.18 -12.15
C ARG A 66 1.03 -0.32 -11.54
N MET A 67 2.28 -0.51 -11.99
CA MET A 67 3.40 0.32 -11.53
C MET A 67 3.18 1.80 -11.88
N ALA A 68 2.64 2.12 -13.05
CA ALA A 68 2.35 3.50 -13.43
C ALA A 68 1.25 4.13 -12.55
N TYR A 69 0.24 3.35 -12.15
CA TYR A 69 -0.79 3.82 -11.20
C TYR A 69 -0.28 3.91 -9.77
N GLU A 70 0.56 2.98 -9.35
CA GLU A 70 1.23 3.01 -8.06
C GLU A 70 2.05 4.30 -7.88
N GLN A 71 2.84 4.69 -8.87
CA GLN A 71 3.59 5.95 -8.85
C GLN A 71 2.68 7.17 -8.72
N LYS A 72 1.59 7.23 -9.49
CA LYS A 72 0.60 8.32 -9.37
C LYS A 72 -0.05 8.34 -7.98
N PHE A 73 -0.34 7.18 -7.41
CA PHE A 73 -0.89 7.07 -6.07
C PHE A 73 0.09 7.58 -5.01
N GLN A 74 1.36 7.21 -5.11
CA GLN A 74 2.41 7.67 -4.20
C GLN A 74 2.56 9.20 -4.22
N GLU A 75 2.63 9.80 -5.43
CA GLU A 75 2.67 11.26 -5.60
C GLU A 75 1.44 11.93 -4.99
N HIS A 76 0.25 11.38 -5.25
CA HIS A 76 -0.99 11.89 -4.68
C HIS A 76 -1.02 11.84 -3.15
N MET A 77 -0.56 10.73 -2.56
CA MET A 77 -0.54 10.58 -1.10
C MET A 77 0.50 11.47 -0.43
N GLN A 78 1.64 11.72 -1.07
CA GLN A 78 2.62 12.71 -0.61
C GLN A 78 2.05 14.14 -0.63
N GLN A 79 1.28 14.47 -1.66
CA GLN A 79 0.56 15.74 -1.71
C GLN A 79 -0.49 15.83 -0.60
N MET A 80 -1.28 14.76 -0.39
CA MET A 80 -2.27 14.67 0.69
C MET A 80 -1.63 14.85 2.07
N GLU A 81 -0.49 14.22 2.33
CA GLU A 81 0.28 14.40 3.57
C GLU A 81 0.65 15.87 3.78
N SER A 82 1.17 16.53 2.72
CA SER A 82 1.53 17.95 2.76
C SER A 82 0.33 18.88 2.99
N GLU A 83 -0.83 18.55 2.40
CA GLU A 83 -2.04 19.39 2.49
C GLU A 83 -2.81 19.19 3.81
N THR A 84 -2.82 17.99 4.35
CA THR A 84 -3.72 17.63 5.46
C THR A 84 -3.01 17.29 6.75
N GLY A 85 -1.70 17.04 6.69
CA GLY A 85 -0.93 16.61 7.86
C GLY A 85 -1.18 15.16 8.28
N LEU A 86 -1.85 14.34 7.45
CA LEU A 86 -1.85 12.89 7.67
C LEU A 86 -0.42 12.36 7.56
N ILE A 87 -0.12 11.26 8.25
CA ILE A 87 1.18 10.58 8.12
C ILE A 87 1.06 9.51 7.06
N PHE A 88 1.86 9.60 6.00
CA PHE A 88 1.90 8.60 4.94
C PHE A 88 3.17 7.75 5.03
N ILE A 89 3.02 6.45 5.21
CA ILE A 89 4.12 5.48 5.20
C ILE A 89 3.99 4.62 3.95
N ASP A 90 4.91 4.80 3.03
CA ASP A 90 4.95 4.02 1.79
C ASP A 90 5.88 2.81 1.95
N LEU A 91 5.31 1.62 1.86
CA LEU A 91 6.02 0.34 1.82
C LEU A 91 5.75 -0.41 0.51
N GLY A 92 4.98 0.17 -0.43
CA GLY A 92 4.47 -0.49 -1.62
C GLY A 92 5.53 -1.23 -2.44
N LEU A 93 6.72 -0.65 -2.57
CA LEU A 93 7.81 -1.19 -3.38
C LEU A 93 8.95 -1.82 -2.55
N GLU A 94 8.83 -1.92 -1.24
CA GLU A 94 9.98 -2.27 -0.38
C GLU A 94 10.44 -3.72 -0.55
N TRP A 95 9.52 -4.66 -0.79
CA TRP A 95 9.83 -6.10 -0.87
C TRP A 95 9.36 -6.77 -2.15
N LEU A 96 9.56 -6.13 -3.29
CA LEU A 96 9.09 -6.58 -4.60
C LEU A 96 9.45 -8.04 -4.94
N GLN A 97 10.62 -8.51 -4.51
CA GLN A 97 11.14 -9.85 -4.81
C GLN A 97 11.30 -10.74 -3.59
N THR A 98 10.88 -10.28 -2.40
CA THR A 98 10.99 -11.04 -1.15
C THR A 98 9.78 -11.98 -0.99
N TYR A 99 9.65 -12.92 -1.90
CA TYR A 99 8.47 -13.80 -2.02
C TYR A 99 8.13 -14.60 -0.77
N GLU A 100 9.10 -14.82 0.13
CA GLU A 100 8.86 -15.44 1.43
C GLU A 100 7.92 -14.66 2.34
N TYR A 101 7.71 -13.38 2.08
CA TYR A 101 6.78 -12.54 2.85
C TYR A 101 5.33 -12.60 2.35
N TYR A 102 5.08 -13.33 1.26
CA TYR A 102 3.78 -13.35 0.63
C TYR A 102 3.15 -14.75 0.61
N SER A 103 1.83 -14.78 0.56
CA SER A 103 1.03 -15.99 0.33
C SER A 103 0.57 -16.12 -1.14
N ASP A 104 0.48 -15.01 -1.83
CA ASP A 104 0.19 -14.86 -3.26
C ASP A 104 0.77 -13.52 -3.77
N PRO A 105 0.59 -13.11 -5.03
CA PRO A 105 1.23 -11.90 -5.56
C PRO A 105 0.92 -10.59 -4.82
N SER A 106 -0.17 -10.50 -4.08
CA SER A 106 -0.64 -9.25 -3.45
C SER A 106 -0.94 -9.33 -1.96
N HIS A 107 -0.85 -10.52 -1.37
CA HIS A 107 -1.19 -10.70 0.05
C HIS A 107 0.00 -11.19 0.85
N LEU A 108 0.29 -10.49 1.93
CA LEU A 108 1.32 -10.90 2.89
C LEU A 108 0.92 -12.19 3.63
N ASN A 109 1.90 -12.99 3.96
CA ASN A 109 1.77 -14.05 4.95
C ASN A 109 2.18 -13.56 6.35
N GLN A 110 2.20 -14.47 7.35
CA GLN A 110 2.58 -14.11 8.72
C GLN A 110 3.97 -13.49 8.84
N TYR A 111 4.94 -13.88 7.99
CA TYR A 111 6.31 -13.36 8.04
C TYR A 111 6.36 -11.95 7.45
N GLY A 112 5.66 -11.71 6.34
CA GLY A 112 5.51 -10.37 5.77
C GLY A 112 4.77 -9.42 6.70
N ALA A 113 3.71 -9.89 7.37
CA ALA A 113 3.01 -9.08 8.37
C ALA A 113 3.91 -8.70 9.55
N ALA A 114 4.75 -9.63 10.04
CA ALA A 114 5.75 -9.34 11.07
C ALA A 114 6.79 -8.31 10.58
N ALA A 115 7.31 -8.47 9.36
CA ALA A 115 8.26 -7.53 8.77
C ALA A 115 7.65 -6.12 8.63
N VAL A 116 6.37 -6.00 8.22
CA VAL A 116 5.66 -4.70 8.22
C VAL A 116 5.59 -4.11 9.62
N ALA A 117 5.21 -4.90 10.63
CA ALA A 117 5.12 -4.42 12.00
C ALA A 117 6.47 -3.91 12.53
N GLU A 118 7.55 -4.64 12.27
CA GLU A 118 8.92 -4.22 12.61
C GLU A 118 9.30 -2.93 11.90
N ARG A 119 9.03 -2.84 10.58
CA ARG A 119 9.33 -1.66 9.79
C ARG A 119 8.56 -0.43 10.28
N LEU A 120 7.28 -0.58 10.65
CA LEU A 120 6.47 0.50 11.20
C LEU A 120 6.99 0.95 12.57
N ALA A 121 7.44 0.01 13.41
CA ALA A 121 8.01 0.34 14.72
C ALA A 121 9.27 1.21 14.64
N GLU A 122 10.02 1.14 13.53
CA GLU A 122 11.22 1.94 13.27
C GLU A 122 10.90 3.36 12.74
N LYS A 123 9.67 3.62 12.28
CA LYS A 123 9.29 4.91 11.68
C LYS A 123 9.11 5.97 12.74
N GLN A 124 9.99 6.95 12.75
CA GLN A 124 9.97 8.07 13.72
C GLN A 124 8.79 9.04 13.50
N GLN A 125 8.23 9.08 12.28
CA GLN A 125 7.06 9.89 11.98
C GLN A 125 5.80 9.40 12.70
N ILE A 126 5.74 8.11 13.11
CA ILE A 126 4.58 7.56 13.83
C ILE A 126 4.69 7.98 15.30
N PRO A 127 3.71 8.69 15.86
CA PRO A 127 3.73 9.15 17.25
C PRO A 127 3.38 8.00 18.20
N TRP A 128 4.28 7.04 18.33
CA TRP A 128 4.10 5.93 19.26
C TRP A 128 3.96 6.46 20.69
N PRO A 129 3.03 5.93 21.49
CA PRO A 129 2.88 6.31 22.88
C PRO A 129 4.19 6.03 23.63
N SER A 130 4.62 6.99 24.44
CA SER A 130 5.76 6.79 25.34
C SER A 130 5.48 5.62 26.27
N ARG A 131 6.43 4.69 26.37
CA ARG A 131 6.36 3.59 27.35
C ARG A 131 6.58 4.09 28.76
#